data_778496a3ba8bb2b45434adb6ddabac40
#
_entry.id   778496a3ba8bb2b45434adb6ddabac40
#
_cell.length_a   1.000
_cell.length_b   1.000
_cell.length_c   1.000
_cell.angle_alpha   90.00
_cell.angle_beta   90.00
_cell.angle_gamma   90.00
#
_symmetry.space_group_name_H-M   'P 1'
#
loop_
_entity.id
_entity.type
_entity.pdbx_description
1 polymer ?
#
loop_
_entity_poly.entity_id
_entity_poly.type
_entity_poly.pdbx_seq_one_letter_code
_entity_poly.pdbx_strand_id
1 'polypeptide(L)'
;IEYLNNRDKNKPFCLLVHHKAPHRLWMPNTKYVSKYANVNFPLPETFWDDYETRGSAASTQKMSIDKYMEMVRDLKVPEMYDPSTPEGRDSYAGLMGEMNRMTPKQRAIIDAYYMPRNREFLSKNLTGKELIEWKYQNYIRDYMAVIASVDESVGRLLEYLDKNNLTDNTIIVYTSDQGFYMGEHGWFDKRFMYEESFHTPLIISYPKHIKEGSECNQMVQNIDFAPTFLDLAGLDK
;
A
#
# COMPACT_ATOMS: atom_id res chain seq x y z
N ILE A 1 14.15 -12.27 8.29
CA ILE A 1 14.73 -13.64 8.32
C ILE A 1 16.08 -13.64 9.05
N GLU A 2 16.97 -12.70 8.76
CA GLU A 2 18.28 -12.63 9.44
C GLU A 2 18.16 -12.60 10.97
N TYR A 3 17.28 -11.76 11.52
CA TYR A 3 16.96 -11.76 12.96
C TYR A 3 16.55 -13.16 13.46
N LEU A 4 15.65 -13.83 12.75
CA LEU A 4 15.18 -15.17 13.11
C LEU A 4 16.27 -16.23 13.06
N ASN A 5 17.24 -16.11 12.15
CA ASN A 5 18.38 -17.00 12.07
C ASN A 5 19.35 -16.82 13.25
N ASN A 6 19.53 -15.57 13.68
CA ASN A 6 20.56 -15.21 14.68
C ASN A 6 20.01 -15.13 16.11
N ARG A 7 18.69 -15.31 16.34
CA ARG A 7 18.09 -15.24 17.67
C ARG A 7 18.57 -16.38 18.58
N ASP A 8 18.49 -16.20 19.87
CA ASP A 8 18.62 -17.29 20.84
C ASP A 8 17.41 -18.25 20.69
N LYS A 9 17.66 -19.46 20.21
CA LYS A 9 16.61 -20.44 19.93
C LYS A 9 15.96 -21.02 21.20
N ASN A 10 16.56 -20.79 22.37
CA ASN A 10 16.02 -21.23 23.65
C ASN A 10 15.06 -20.21 24.29
N LYS A 11 14.89 -19.04 23.64
CA LYS A 11 13.99 -18.00 24.12
C LYS A 11 12.84 -17.78 23.13
N PRO A 12 11.64 -17.42 23.63
CA PRO A 12 10.55 -16.96 22.78
C PRO A 12 10.97 -15.68 22.05
N PHE A 13 10.28 -15.37 20.97
CA PHE A 13 10.50 -14.13 20.22
C PHE A 13 9.17 -13.41 19.95
N CYS A 14 9.25 -12.11 19.88
CA CYS A 14 8.22 -11.24 19.33
C CYS A 14 8.85 -10.45 18.18
N LEU A 15 8.26 -10.53 16.99
CA LEU A 15 8.78 -9.90 15.78
C LEU A 15 7.68 -9.06 15.12
N LEU A 16 7.90 -7.74 15.08
CA LEU A 16 7.05 -6.81 14.34
C LEU A 16 7.70 -6.50 13.00
N VAL A 17 7.00 -6.81 11.91
CA VAL A 17 7.48 -6.58 10.55
C VAL A 17 6.67 -5.46 9.92
N HIS A 18 7.17 -4.25 10.06
CA HIS A 18 6.50 -3.05 9.57
C HIS A 18 6.95 -2.73 8.14
N HIS A 19 6.12 -3.06 7.16
CA HIS A 19 6.33 -2.61 5.80
C HIS A 19 5.92 -1.14 5.68
N LYS A 20 6.75 -0.30 5.07
CA LYS A 20 6.32 1.04 4.66
C LYS A 20 5.28 0.97 3.55
N ALA A 21 5.41 0.01 2.66
CA ALA A 21 4.44 -0.28 1.61
C ALA A 21 3.12 -0.82 2.23
N PRO A 22 1.95 -0.42 1.70
CA PRO A 22 1.71 0.33 0.48
C PRO A 22 1.60 1.86 0.65
N HIS A 23 2.28 2.46 1.61
CA HIS A 23 2.31 3.92 1.73
C HIS A 23 2.85 4.61 0.46
N ARG A 24 2.37 5.81 0.15
CA ARG A 24 2.88 6.71 -0.90
C ARG A 24 4.42 6.88 -0.76
N LEU A 25 5.27 6.77 -1.75
CA LEU A 25 5.07 6.51 -3.18
C LEU A 25 4.83 5.01 -3.45
N TRP A 26 3.95 4.70 -4.37
CA TRP A 26 3.67 3.32 -4.76
C TRP A 26 4.74 2.87 -5.78
N MET A 27 5.93 2.53 -5.29
CA MET A 27 7.02 2.03 -6.11
C MET A 27 7.14 0.51 -5.89
N PRO A 28 6.67 -0.30 -6.85
CA PRO A 28 6.70 -1.75 -6.70
C PRO A 28 8.12 -2.31 -6.83
N ASN A 29 8.31 -3.50 -6.31
CA ASN A 29 9.51 -4.27 -6.63
C ASN A 29 9.59 -4.49 -8.14
N THR A 30 10.81 -4.46 -8.69
CA THR A 30 11.07 -4.63 -10.12
C THR A 30 10.49 -5.92 -10.70
N LYS A 31 10.32 -6.96 -9.89
CA LYS A 31 9.65 -8.23 -10.25
C LYS A 31 8.17 -8.04 -10.61
N TYR A 32 7.52 -7.04 -10.02
CA TYR A 32 6.08 -6.84 -10.11
C TYR A 32 5.66 -5.58 -10.86
N VAL A 33 6.60 -4.72 -11.26
CA VAL A 33 6.29 -3.40 -11.86
C VAL A 33 5.34 -3.47 -13.05
N SER A 34 5.41 -4.53 -13.86
CA SER A 34 4.54 -4.73 -15.03
C SER A 34 3.38 -5.71 -14.81
N LYS A 35 3.24 -6.26 -13.58
CA LYS A 35 2.27 -7.35 -13.33
C LYS A 35 0.83 -6.99 -13.72
N TYR A 36 0.44 -5.76 -13.52
CA TYR A 36 -0.91 -5.27 -13.79
C TYR A 36 -0.98 -4.28 -14.96
N ALA A 37 0.06 -4.20 -15.79
CA ALA A 37 0.16 -3.24 -16.89
C ALA A 37 -1.07 -3.22 -17.82
N ASN A 38 -1.62 -4.40 -18.13
CA ASN A 38 -2.74 -4.58 -19.04
C ASN A 38 -4.08 -4.84 -18.34
N VAL A 39 -4.12 -4.69 -17.00
CA VAL A 39 -5.37 -4.84 -16.25
C VAL A 39 -6.12 -3.52 -16.29
N ASN A 40 -7.39 -3.56 -16.66
CA ASN A 40 -8.30 -2.43 -16.50
C ASN A 40 -9.14 -2.66 -15.25
N PHE A 41 -8.89 -1.87 -14.21
CA PHE A 41 -9.62 -1.95 -12.96
C PHE A 41 -10.95 -1.21 -13.08
N PRO A 42 -12.05 -1.78 -12.57
CA PRO A 42 -13.32 -1.06 -12.53
C PRO A 42 -13.18 0.20 -11.67
N LEU A 43 -13.90 1.25 -12.05
CA LEU A 43 -14.06 2.42 -11.19
C LEU A 43 -14.97 2.03 -10.02
N PRO A 44 -14.66 2.45 -8.77
CA PRO A 44 -15.62 2.33 -7.68
C PRO A 44 -16.93 3.04 -8.00
N GLU A 45 -18.05 2.54 -7.46
CA GLU A 45 -19.38 3.13 -7.71
C GLU A 45 -19.42 4.61 -7.29
N THR A 46 -18.70 4.98 -6.25
CA THR A 46 -18.61 6.36 -5.73
C THR A 46 -17.51 7.19 -6.37
N PHE A 47 -16.83 6.70 -7.41
CA PHE A 47 -15.67 7.39 -8.01
C PHE A 47 -15.98 8.82 -8.48
N TRP A 48 -17.17 9.07 -9.00
CA TRP A 48 -17.66 10.37 -9.48
C TRP A 48 -18.57 11.07 -8.48
N ASP A 49 -18.30 10.92 -7.17
CA ASP A 49 -19.06 11.57 -6.10
C ASP A 49 -18.97 13.10 -6.21
N ASP A 50 -20.09 13.78 -6.12
CA ASP A 50 -20.21 15.25 -6.17
C ASP A 50 -20.19 15.93 -4.79
N TYR A 51 -20.31 15.13 -3.73
CA TYR A 51 -20.34 15.54 -2.33
C TYR A 51 -21.54 16.44 -1.94
N GLU A 52 -22.58 16.54 -2.78
CA GLU A 52 -23.73 17.47 -2.56
C GLU A 52 -24.46 17.25 -1.24
N THR A 53 -24.50 15.99 -0.76
CA THR A 53 -25.19 15.64 0.49
C THR A 53 -24.30 15.71 1.74
N ARG A 54 -23.06 16.20 1.61
CA ARG A 54 -22.05 16.18 2.66
C ARG A 54 -21.62 17.56 3.10
N GLY A 55 -21.03 17.62 4.32
CA GLY A 55 -20.41 18.86 4.81
C GLY A 55 -19.22 19.31 3.94
N SER A 56 -18.89 20.59 4.01
CA SER A 56 -17.83 21.22 3.21
C SER A 56 -16.46 20.54 3.31
N ALA A 57 -16.19 19.83 4.40
CA ALA A 57 -14.95 19.10 4.58
C ALA A 57 -14.72 18.05 3.47
N ALA A 58 -15.78 17.36 3.00
CA ALA A 58 -15.67 16.36 1.93
C ALA A 58 -15.28 17.00 0.59
N SER A 59 -15.78 18.18 0.26
CA SER A 59 -15.45 18.87 -0.99
C SER A 59 -14.12 19.65 -0.96
N THR A 60 -13.61 19.99 0.24
CA THR A 60 -12.37 20.79 0.42
C THR A 60 -11.14 19.98 0.81
N GLN A 61 -11.29 18.66 1.01
CA GLN A 61 -10.18 17.76 1.34
C GLN A 61 -9.12 17.72 0.21
N LYS A 62 -7.90 17.30 0.56
CA LYS A 62 -6.75 17.26 -0.37
C LYS A 62 -6.37 15.82 -0.79
N MET A 63 -7.36 14.98 -1.04
CA MET A 63 -7.15 13.57 -1.43
C MET A 63 -7.71 13.23 -2.81
N SER A 64 -8.28 14.21 -3.57
CA SER A 64 -8.86 13.86 -4.86
C SER A 64 -7.80 13.48 -5.89
N ILE A 65 -8.06 12.40 -6.61
CA ILE A 65 -7.24 11.92 -7.73
C ILE A 65 -7.14 12.99 -8.81
N ASP A 66 -8.20 13.74 -9.05
CA ASP A 66 -8.22 14.84 -10.01
C ASP A 66 -7.16 15.90 -9.68
N LYS A 67 -7.25 16.52 -8.49
CA LYS A 67 -6.48 17.74 -8.17
C LYS A 67 -5.17 17.48 -7.45
N TYR A 68 -5.11 16.47 -6.58
CA TYR A 68 -4.01 16.30 -5.63
C TYR A 68 -3.12 15.09 -5.87
N MET A 69 -3.49 14.20 -6.78
CA MET A 69 -2.58 13.15 -7.23
C MET A 69 -1.55 13.74 -8.19
N GLU A 70 -0.30 13.70 -7.77
CA GLU A 70 0.82 14.34 -8.45
C GLU A 70 1.30 13.51 -9.65
N MET A 71 1.37 14.13 -10.82
CA MET A 71 1.84 13.45 -12.03
C MET A 71 3.28 12.97 -11.91
N VAL A 72 4.16 13.81 -11.35
CA VAL A 72 5.58 13.50 -11.22
C VAL A 72 5.82 12.45 -10.14
N ARG A 73 5.39 12.74 -8.91
CA ARG A 73 5.71 11.93 -7.74
C ARG A 73 4.91 10.63 -7.70
N ASP A 74 3.58 10.73 -7.82
CA ASP A 74 2.70 9.58 -7.65
C ASP A 74 2.65 8.70 -8.90
N LEU A 75 2.57 9.34 -10.06
CA LEU A 75 2.37 8.67 -11.34
C LEU A 75 3.66 8.49 -12.15
N LYS A 76 4.81 8.95 -11.62
CA LYS A 76 6.15 8.77 -12.21
C LYS A 76 6.25 9.29 -13.65
N VAL A 77 5.70 10.50 -13.88
CA VAL A 77 5.80 11.23 -15.15
C VAL A 77 6.75 12.43 -14.98
N PRO A 78 8.08 12.20 -14.89
CA PRO A 78 9.06 13.26 -14.63
C PRO A 78 9.10 14.32 -15.73
N GLU A 79 8.62 14.01 -16.91
CA GLU A 79 8.50 14.94 -18.04
C GLU A 79 7.53 16.11 -17.75
N MET A 80 6.65 15.96 -16.75
CA MET A 80 5.73 17.01 -16.30
C MET A 80 6.30 17.83 -15.12
N TYR A 81 7.59 17.73 -14.86
CA TYR A 81 8.24 18.51 -13.80
C TYR A 81 8.22 20.00 -14.09
N ASP A 82 7.67 20.77 -13.14
CA ASP A 82 7.72 22.22 -13.17
C ASP A 82 8.70 22.74 -12.10
N PRO A 83 9.88 23.24 -12.48
CA PRO A 83 10.86 23.79 -11.55
C PRO A 83 10.48 25.16 -10.99
N SER A 84 9.50 25.85 -11.57
CA SER A 84 9.11 27.20 -11.18
C SER A 84 8.34 27.23 -9.86
N THR A 85 7.67 26.13 -9.49
CA THR A 85 6.86 26.03 -8.28
C THR A 85 7.56 25.24 -7.17
N PRO A 86 7.36 25.59 -5.87
CA PRO A 86 7.85 24.79 -4.76
C PRO A 86 7.31 23.35 -4.79
N GLU A 87 6.03 23.20 -5.06
CA GLU A 87 5.32 21.91 -5.14
C GLU A 87 5.91 21.02 -6.23
N GLY A 88 6.21 21.59 -7.40
CA GLY A 88 6.87 20.86 -8.49
C GLY A 88 8.26 20.36 -8.10
N ARG A 89 9.06 21.21 -7.44
CA ARG A 89 10.39 20.83 -6.95
C ARG A 89 10.31 19.72 -5.90
N ASP A 90 9.38 19.81 -4.95
CA ASP A 90 9.19 18.79 -3.91
C ASP A 90 8.71 17.46 -4.50
N SER A 91 7.80 17.52 -5.47
CA SER A 91 7.29 16.34 -6.19
C SER A 91 8.42 15.62 -6.92
N TYR A 92 9.27 16.36 -7.64
CA TYR A 92 10.42 15.78 -8.34
C TYR A 92 11.48 15.25 -7.39
N ALA A 93 11.79 15.98 -6.33
CA ALA A 93 12.73 15.52 -5.30
C ALA A 93 12.26 14.22 -4.62
N GLY A 94 10.96 14.12 -4.35
CA GLY A 94 10.34 12.91 -3.81
C GLY A 94 10.52 11.69 -4.73
N LEU A 95 10.26 11.85 -6.02
CA LEU A 95 10.49 10.79 -7.02
C LEU A 95 11.97 10.42 -7.12
N MET A 96 12.84 11.42 -7.25
CA MET A 96 14.29 11.18 -7.37
C MET A 96 14.87 10.55 -6.12
N GLY A 97 14.35 10.87 -4.93
CA GLY A 97 14.74 10.23 -3.68
C GLY A 97 14.54 8.72 -3.69
N GLU A 98 13.46 8.23 -4.30
CA GLU A 98 13.25 6.78 -4.48
C GLU A 98 14.14 6.21 -5.61
N MET A 99 14.22 6.91 -6.73
CA MET A 99 14.98 6.45 -7.90
C MET A 99 16.49 6.35 -7.61
N ASN A 100 17.04 7.27 -6.81
CA ASN A 100 18.48 7.31 -6.48
C ASN A 100 18.91 6.21 -5.49
N ARG A 101 17.96 5.55 -4.82
CA ARG A 101 18.24 4.39 -3.97
C ARG A 101 18.34 3.08 -4.75
N MET A 102 17.94 3.09 -6.02
CA MET A 102 17.96 1.91 -6.87
C MET A 102 19.35 1.62 -7.39
N THR A 103 19.67 0.33 -7.50
CA THR A 103 20.83 -0.10 -8.28
C THR A 103 20.60 0.21 -9.77
N PRO A 104 21.67 0.34 -10.59
CA PRO A 104 21.50 0.57 -12.03
C PRO A 104 20.61 -0.47 -12.72
N LYS A 105 20.67 -1.73 -12.29
CA LYS A 105 19.81 -2.80 -12.82
C LYS A 105 18.33 -2.58 -12.48
N GLN A 106 18.03 -2.22 -11.24
CA GLN A 106 16.66 -1.92 -10.82
C GLN A 106 16.12 -0.70 -11.57
N ARG A 107 16.94 0.35 -11.67
CA ARG A 107 16.58 1.58 -12.39
C ARG A 107 16.25 1.30 -13.86
N ALA A 108 17.06 0.49 -14.55
CA ALA A 108 16.83 0.12 -15.94
C ALA A 108 15.47 -0.60 -16.14
N ILE A 109 15.07 -1.48 -15.21
CA ILE A 109 13.77 -2.17 -15.26
C ILE A 109 12.62 -1.19 -15.05
N ILE A 110 12.73 -0.30 -14.08
CA ILE A 110 11.73 0.73 -13.78
C ILE A 110 11.56 1.67 -14.97
N ASP A 111 12.65 2.17 -15.53
CA ASP A 111 12.64 3.06 -16.68
C ASP A 111 12.05 2.37 -17.93
N ALA A 112 12.38 1.10 -18.15
CA ALA A 112 11.84 0.31 -19.26
C ALA A 112 10.30 0.17 -19.20
N TYR A 113 9.71 0.20 -18.01
CA TYR A 113 8.26 0.17 -17.82
C TYR A 113 7.61 1.56 -17.94
N TYR A 114 8.12 2.55 -17.19
CA TYR A 114 7.46 3.84 -17.11
C TYR A 114 7.69 4.73 -18.33
N MET A 115 8.87 4.74 -18.95
CA MET A 115 9.16 5.63 -20.06
C MET A 115 8.28 5.41 -21.31
N PRO A 116 8.00 4.19 -21.80
CA PRO A 116 7.08 3.99 -22.90
C PRO A 116 5.65 4.45 -22.56
N ARG A 117 5.16 4.11 -21.37
CA ARG A 117 3.85 4.52 -20.87
C ARG A 117 3.71 6.05 -20.81
N ASN A 118 4.74 6.73 -20.30
CA ASN A 118 4.74 8.19 -20.19
C ASN A 118 4.74 8.85 -21.57
N ARG A 119 5.55 8.35 -22.52
CA ARG A 119 5.52 8.85 -23.91
C ARG A 119 4.17 8.71 -24.57
N GLU A 120 3.52 7.57 -24.39
CA GLU A 120 2.16 7.34 -24.88
C GLU A 120 1.16 8.32 -24.25
N PHE A 121 1.19 8.48 -22.95
CA PHE A 121 0.36 9.44 -22.22
C PHE A 121 0.53 10.87 -22.74
N LEU A 122 1.76 11.35 -22.85
CA LEU A 122 2.06 12.71 -23.30
C LEU A 122 1.60 12.96 -24.74
N SER A 123 1.59 11.94 -25.60
CA SER A 123 1.10 12.05 -26.98
C SER A 123 -0.42 12.19 -27.08
N LYS A 124 -1.17 11.74 -26.06
CA LYS A 124 -2.65 11.72 -26.10
C LYS A 124 -3.30 13.04 -25.68
N ASN A 125 -2.58 13.93 -25.01
CA ASN A 125 -3.10 15.20 -24.47
C ASN A 125 -4.43 15.06 -23.72
N LEU A 126 -4.54 14.05 -22.84
CA LEU A 126 -5.76 13.74 -22.10
C LEU A 126 -6.18 14.90 -21.19
N THR A 127 -7.49 15.16 -21.11
CA THR A 127 -8.09 16.20 -20.26
C THR A 127 -9.38 15.71 -19.59
N GLY A 128 -9.87 16.44 -18.59
CA GLY A 128 -11.14 16.14 -17.94
C GLY A 128 -11.22 14.71 -17.40
N LYS A 129 -12.34 14.04 -17.66
CA LYS A 129 -12.58 12.67 -17.16
C LYS A 129 -11.56 11.67 -17.65
N GLU A 130 -11.13 11.75 -18.90
CA GLU A 130 -10.13 10.83 -19.47
C GLU A 130 -8.79 10.91 -18.72
N LEU A 131 -8.36 12.11 -18.35
CA LEU A 131 -7.16 12.30 -17.54
C LEU A 131 -7.33 11.72 -16.12
N ILE A 132 -8.48 11.93 -15.49
CA ILE A 132 -8.76 11.43 -14.14
C ILE A 132 -8.79 9.90 -14.14
N GLU A 133 -9.43 9.28 -15.11
CA GLU A 133 -9.45 7.83 -15.28
C GLU A 133 -8.05 7.28 -15.57
N TRP A 134 -7.25 7.95 -16.40
CA TRP A 134 -5.86 7.58 -16.63
C TRP A 134 -5.03 7.63 -15.34
N LYS A 135 -5.19 8.67 -14.53
CA LYS A 135 -4.55 8.77 -13.20
C LYS A 135 -4.93 7.60 -12.32
N TYR A 136 -6.23 7.32 -12.20
CA TYR A 136 -6.75 6.21 -11.40
C TYR A 136 -6.17 4.88 -11.85
N GLN A 137 -6.24 4.56 -13.14
CA GLN A 137 -5.75 3.28 -13.66
C GLN A 137 -4.26 3.07 -13.37
N ASN A 138 -3.44 4.11 -13.50
CA ASN A 138 -2.01 3.98 -13.23
C ASN A 138 -1.71 3.93 -11.72
N TYR A 139 -2.44 4.68 -10.92
CA TYR A 139 -2.38 4.61 -9.47
C TYR A 139 -2.70 3.20 -8.95
N ILE A 140 -3.84 2.64 -9.34
CA ILE A 140 -4.29 1.34 -8.82
C ILE A 140 -3.40 0.19 -9.32
N ARG A 141 -2.87 0.26 -10.54
CA ARG A 141 -1.90 -0.73 -11.05
C ARG A 141 -0.63 -0.74 -10.24
N ASP A 142 -0.07 0.44 -9.95
CA ASP A 142 1.13 0.58 -9.13
C ASP A 142 0.85 0.12 -7.69
N TYR A 143 -0.29 0.50 -7.11
CA TYR A 143 -0.71 0.07 -5.77
C TYR A 143 -0.79 -1.46 -5.66
N MET A 144 -1.48 -2.11 -6.60
CA MET A 144 -1.62 -3.57 -6.62
C MET A 144 -0.28 -4.28 -6.85
N ALA A 145 0.63 -3.69 -7.64
CA ALA A 145 1.98 -4.22 -7.82
C ALA A 145 2.83 -4.11 -6.54
N VAL A 146 2.61 -3.05 -5.75
CA VAL A 146 3.21 -2.90 -4.41
C VAL A 146 2.65 -3.95 -3.45
N ILE A 147 1.34 -4.17 -3.44
CA ILE A 147 0.71 -5.23 -2.63
C ILE A 147 1.29 -6.61 -2.98
N ALA A 148 1.47 -6.92 -4.26
CA ALA A 148 2.11 -8.17 -4.66
C ALA A 148 3.54 -8.31 -4.13
N SER A 149 4.25 -7.20 -3.93
CA SER A 149 5.59 -7.20 -3.31
C SER A 149 5.53 -7.46 -1.80
N VAL A 150 4.51 -6.94 -1.12
CA VAL A 150 4.27 -7.20 0.32
C VAL A 150 3.87 -8.66 0.53
N ASP A 151 2.96 -9.17 -0.29
CA ASP A 151 2.51 -10.56 -0.27
C ASP A 151 3.69 -11.55 -0.38
N GLU A 152 4.60 -11.33 -1.35
CA GLU A 152 5.83 -12.14 -1.43
C GLU A 152 6.69 -12.06 -0.16
N SER A 153 6.77 -10.88 0.45
CA SER A 153 7.54 -10.70 1.69
C SER A 153 6.93 -11.48 2.86
N VAL A 154 5.60 -11.45 2.99
CA VAL A 154 4.86 -12.26 3.97
C VAL A 154 5.05 -13.74 3.70
N GLY A 155 4.87 -14.17 2.45
CA GLY A 155 5.06 -15.56 2.04
C GLY A 155 6.43 -16.12 2.44
N ARG A 156 7.51 -15.34 2.26
CA ARG A 156 8.86 -15.75 2.68
C ARG A 156 9.00 -15.93 4.20
N LEU A 157 8.27 -15.17 5.00
CA LEU A 157 8.26 -15.33 6.46
C LEU A 157 7.52 -16.60 6.87
N LEU A 158 6.35 -16.83 6.26
CA LEU A 158 5.56 -18.04 6.50
C LEU A 158 6.35 -19.30 6.12
N GLU A 159 6.97 -19.29 4.95
CA GLU A 159 7.85 -20.37 4.48
C GLU A 159 9.04 -20.62 5.43
N TYR A 160 9.60 -19.56 6.00
CA TYR A 160 10.66 -19.69 7.01
C TYR A 160 10.17 -20.38 8.27
N LEU A 161 9.00 -19.98 8.78
CA LEU A 161 8.39 -20.60 9.98
C LEU A 161 8.14 -22.08 9.75
N ASP A 162 7.58 -22.43 8.61
CA ASP A 162 7.28 -23.82 8.22
C ASP A 162 8.56 -24.67 8.14
N LYS A 163 9.56 -24.23 7.37
CA LYS A 163 10.85 -24.92 7.21
C LYS A 163 11.63 -25.11 8.51
N ASN A 164 11.33 -24.32 9.53
CA ASN A 164 11.98 -24.42 10.85
C ASN A 164 11.10 -25.04 11.93
N ASN A 165 9.94 -25.63 11.57
CA ASN A 165 8.97 -26.24 12.48
C ASN A 165 8.50 -25.26 13.58
N LEU A 166 8.31 -23.99 13.24
CA LEU A 166 7.87 -22.94 14.17
C LEU A 166 6.38 -22.61 14.02
N THR A 167 5.74 -22.95 12.91
CA THR A 167 4.37 -22.57 12.56
C THR A 167 3.37 -22.95 13.65
N ASP A 168 3.45 -24.18 14.17
CA ASP A 168 2.53 -24.68 15.20
C ASP A 168 2.63 -23.96 16.55
N ASN A 169 3.74 -23.30 16.81
CA ASN A 169 4.00 -22.61 18.08
C ASN A 169 4.27 -21.11 17.87
N THR A 170 3.72 -20.53 16.82
CA THR A 170 3.82 -19.12 16.52
C THR A 170 2.44 -18.55 16.25
N ILE A 171 2.12 -17.45 16.94
CA ILE A 171 0.94 -16.64 16.66
C ILE A 171 1.34 -15.69 15.53
N ILE A 172 0.63 -15.75 14.41
CA ILE A 172 0.86 -14.88 13.26
C ILE A 172 -0.32 -13.93 13.17
N VAL A 173 -0.04 -12.64 13.18
CA VAL A 173 -1.04 -11.58 13.03
C VAL A 173 -0.70 -10.74 11.81
N TYR A 174 -1.62 -10.64 10.86
CA TYR A 174 -1.54 -9.74 9.73
C TYR A 174 -2.61 -8.66 9.87
N THR A 175 -2.20 -7.41 9.88
CA THR A 175 -3.10 -6.26 10.03
C THR A 175 -2.48 -5.01 9.42
N SER A 176 -3.21 -3.90 9.46
CA SER A 176 -2.74 -2.56 9.11
C SER A 176 -3.09 -1.59 10.24
N ASP A 177 -2.37 -0.47 10.29
CA ASP A 177 -2.68 0.64 11.21
C ASP A 177 -3.93 1.43 10.79
N GLN A 178 -4.30 1.35 9.51
CA GLN A 178 -5.44 2.06 8.92
C GLN A 178 -5.86 1.47 7.58
N GLY A 179 -7.06 1.82 7.11
CA GLY A 179 -7.52 1.56 5.76
C GLY A 179 -6.95 2.56 4.74
N PHE A 180 -7.49 2.55 3.51
CA PHE A 180 -7.00 3.39 2.42
C PHE A 180 -8.05 3.54 1.32
N TYR A 181 -8.21 4.75 0.77
CA TYR A 181 -9.07 4.99 -0.40
C TYR A 181 -8.37 4.55 -1.68
N MET A 182 -9.01 3.71 -2.44
CA MET A 182 -8.52 3.22 -3.73
C MET A 182 -9.41 3.69 -4.90
N GLY A 183 -9.87 4.92 -4.82
CA GLY A 183 -10.73 5.54 -5.81
C GLY A 183 -12.15 5.82 -5.33
N GLU A 184 -12.58 5.26 -4.20
CA GLU A 184 -13.87 5.58 -3.59
C GLU A 184 -13.94 7.09 -3.34
N HIS A 185 -15.08 7.68 -3.63
CA HIS A 185 -15.32 9.13 -3.59
C HIS A 185 -14.37 9.97 -4.48
N GLY A 186 -13.71 9.35 -5.47
CA GLY A 186 -12.67 9.99 -6.27
C GLY A 186 -11.37 10.28 -5.50
N TRP A 187 -11.16 9.62 -4.36
CA TRP A 187 -10.04 9.87 -3.45
C TRP A 187 -8.95 8.81 -3.50
N PHE A 188 -7.80 9.20 -2.99
CA PHE A 188 -6.69 8.34 -2.59
C PHE A 188 -6.24 8.77 -1.18
N ASP A 189 -5.31 8.01 -0.51
CA ASP A 189 -4.87 8.30 0.86
C ASP A 189 -5.93 7.87 1.92
N LYS A 190 -5.98 8.45 3.13
CA LYS A 190 -6.62 7.89 4.33
C LYS A 190 -7.00 8.94 5.39
N ARG A 191 -7.45 10.11 5.00
CA ARG A 191 -7.59 11.23 5.95
C ARG A 191 -9.01 11.51 6.42
N PHE A 192 -9.98 10.77 5.90
CA PHE A 192 -11.37 10.89 6.27
C PHE A 192 -11.86 9.65 7.00
N MET A 193 -12.73 9.83 7.97
CA MET A 193 -13.25 8.76 8.83
C MET A 193 -14.45 8.03 8.18
N TYR A 194 -14.24 7.55 6.95
CA TYR A 194 -15.18 6.65 6.27
C TYR A 194 -14.68 5.20 6.37
N GLU A 195 -15.52 4.25 6.00
CA GLU A 195 -15.24 2.82 6.12
C GLU A 195 -13.92 2.43 5.49
N GLU A 196 -13.61 2.98 4.32
CA GLU A 196 -12.38 2.72 3.56
C GLU A 196 -11.12 3.11 4.34
N SER A 197 -11.21 4.08 5.22
CA SER A 197 -10.10 4.54 6.07
C SER A 197 -10.05 3.84 7.43
N PHE A 198 -11.19 3.37 7.94
CA PHE A 198 -11.28 2.67 9.22
C PHE A 198 -11.09 1.17 9.12
N HIS A 199 -11.65 0.57 8.09
CA HIS A 199 -11.67 -0.87 7.95
C HIS A 199 -10.28 -1.38 7.57
N THR A 200 -9.65 -2.12 8.48
CA THR A 200 -8.36 -2.77 8.25
C THR A 200 -8.52 -4.29 8.22
N PRO A 201 -7.71 -5.01 7.46
CA PRO A 201 -7.69 -6.45 7.56
C PRO A 201 -7.16 -6.86 8.94
N LEU A 202 -7.75 -7.91 9.51
CA LEU A 202 -7.20 -8.59 10.68
C LEU A 202 -7.29 -10.10 10.45
N ILE A 203 -6.14 -10.71 10.27
CA ILE A 203 -6.03 -12.16 10.08
C ILE A 203 -5.11 -12.69 11.17
N ILE A 204 -5.59 -13.67 11.93
CA ILE A 204 -4.82 -14.30 13.00
C ILE A 204 -4.74 -15.79 12.73
N SER A 205 -3.53 -16.32 12.74
CA SER A 205 -3.28 -17.77 12.70
C SER A 205 -2.57 -18.20 13.97
N TYR A 206 -3.17 -19.13 14.69
CA TYR A 206 -2.58 -19.80 15.85
C TYR A 206 -3.04 -21.26 15.85
N PRO A 207 -2.38 -22.15 15.09
CA PRO A 207 -2.72 -23.57 15.02
C PRO A 207 -2.85 -24.16 16.42
N LYS A 208 -3.80 -25.08 16.64
CA LYS A 208 -4.18 -25.68 17.94
C LYS A 208 -5.05 -24.80 18.86
N HIS A 209 -5.13 -23.50 18.66
CA HIS A 209 -5.91 -22.58 19.51
C HIS A 209 -7.05 -21.90 18.74
N ILE A 210 -6.84 -21.56 17.47
CA ILE A 210 -7.85 -20.94 16.61
C ILE A 210 -8.24 -21.95 15.52
N LYS A 211 -9.53 -22.20 15.40
CA LYS A 211 -10.06 -23.10 14.37
C LYS A 211 -9.84 -22.51 12.98
N GLU A 212 -9.27 -23.28 12.08
CA GLU A 212 -9.07 -22.89 10.69
C GLU A 212 -10.41 -22.50 10.02
N GLY A 213 -10.38 -21.43 9.22
CA GLY A 213 -11.55 -20.90 8.51
C GLY A 213 -12.63 -20.29 9.41
N SER A 214 -12.32 -20.02 10.69
CA SER A 214 -13.28 -19.32 11.56
C SER A 214 -13.30 -17.82 11.27
N GLU A 215 -14.46 -17.20 11.45
CA GLU A 215 -14.67 -15.76 11.32
C GLU A 215 -15.15 -15.17 12.65
N CYS A 216 -14.75 -13.94 12.92
CA CYS A 216 -15.16 -13.17 14.09
C CYS A 216 -15.72 -11.82 13.65
N ASN A 217 -16.97 -11.55 14.04
CA ASN A 217 -17.68 -10.31 13.73
C ASN A 217 -17.66 -9.30 14.91
N GLN A 218 -16.83 -9.53 15.91
CA GLN A 218 -16.68 -8.61 17.02
C GLN A 218 -15.86 -7.39 16.57
N MET A 219 -16.19 -6.22 17.11
CA MET A 219 -15.40 -5.01 16.89
C MET A 219 -14.03 -5.17 17.55
N VAL A 220 -12.97 -4.94 16.79
CA VAL A 220 -11.58 -4.94 17.25
C VAL A 220 -10.94 -3.62 16.87
N GLN A 221 -10.13 -3.08 17.77
CA GLN A 221 -9.41 -1.83 17.56
C GLN A 221 -7.90 -2.05 17.74
N ASN A 222 -7.09 -1.16 17.19
CA ASN A 222 -5.63 -1.25 17.31
C ASN A 222 -5.14 -1.22 18.78
N ILE A 223 -5.89 -0.61 19.68
CA ILE A 223 -5.55 -0.59 21.12
C ILE A 223 -5.69 -1.95 21.79
N ASP A 224 -6.44 -2.87 21.19
CA ASP A 224 -6.66 -4.21 21.74
C ASP A 224 -5.44 -5.13 21.56
N PHE A 225 -4.55 -4.81 20.63
CA PHE A 225 -3.41 -5.70 20.32
C PHE A 225 -2.42 -5.83 21.47
N ALA A 226 -2.03 -4.70 22.08
CA ALA A 226 -1.02 -4.74 23.16
C ALA A 226 -1.46 -5.60 24.35
N PRO A 227 -2.64 -5.40 24.95
CA PRO A 227 -3.10 -6.25 26.06
C PRO A 227 -3.32 -7.70 25.64
N THR A 228 -3.77 -7.94 24.39
CA THR A 228 -3.93 -9.30 23.86
C THR A 228 -2.58 -10.02 23.77
N PHE A 229 -1.54 -9.35 23.29
CA PHE A 229 -0.21 -9.98 23.17
C PHE A 229 0.43 -10.21 24.54
N LEU A 230 0.22 -9.32 25.51
CA LEU A 230 0.68 -9.53 26.89
C LEU A 230 -0.01 -10.75 27.52
N ASP A 231 -1.33 -10.84 27.38
CA ASP A 231 -2.11 -11.99 27.86
C ASP A 231 -1.63 -13.32 27.25
N LEU A 232 -1.46 -13.35 25.93
CA LEU A 232 -0.96 -14.53 25.22
C LEU A 232 0.49 -14.89 25.61
N ALA A 233 1.27 -13.93 26.05
CA ALA A 233 2.63 -14.14 26.56
C ALA A 233 2.66 -14.55 28.06
N GLY A 234 1.51 -14.61 28.74
CA GLY A 234 1.42 -14.87 30.18
C GLY A 234 1.96 -13.75 31.06
N LEU A 235 1.92 -12.51 30.58
CA LEU A 235 2.36 -11.31 31.27
C LEU A 235 1.16 -10.50 31.78
N ASP A 236 1.40 -9.72 32.85
CA ASP A 236 0.40 -8.79 33.37
C ASP A 236 0.07 -7.68 32.34
N LYS A 237 -1.20 -7.28 32.30
CA LYS A 237 -1.74 -6.29 31.34
C LYS A 237 -1.56 -4.86 31.84
#